data_f52d5dbc826c45152b226717dac5558a
#
_entry.id   f52d5dbc826c45152b226717dac5558a
#
_cell.length_a   1.000
_cell.length_b   1.000
_cell.length_c   1.000
_cell.angle_alpha   90.00
_cell.angle_beta   90.00
_cell.angle_gamma   90.00
#
_symmetry.space_group_name_H-M   'P 1'
#
loop_
_entity.id
_entity.type
_entity.pdbx_description
1 polymer ?
#
loop_
_entity_poly.entity_id
_entity_poly.type
_entity_poly.pdbx_seq_one_letter_code
_entity_poly.pdbx_strand_id
1 'polypeptide(L)'
;KNEEMTKEVLTDDGWFKTGDLGVLDKKGMLTHKGRLKSMIVGPSGENIYPEEIESLINKFEFVEESIVIEDRGSLVALVHFNMEELEQKLKELTSDASVKIEDKIAELKADLLEYINSKVNKSSKLQDIIDYVEPFKKTATNKIKRYLYKAEDIRK
;
A
#
# COMPACT_ATOMS: atom_id res chain seq x y z
N LYS A 1 4.00 32.78 5.71
CA LYS A 1 4.94 31.93 6.49
C LYS A 1 4.18 31.50 7.74
N ASN A 2 4.17 30.19 8.05
CA ASN A 2 3.48 29.66 9.22
C ASN A 2 4.56 29.29 10.27
N GLU A 3 4.70 30.11 11.31
CA GLU A 3 5.73 29.95 12.34
C GLU A 3 5.49 28.71 13.21
N GLU A 4 4.23 28.37 13.49
CA GLU A 4 3.87 27.20 14.28
C GLU A 4 4.31 25.90 13.57
N MET A 5 3.96 25.75 12.29
CA MET A 5 4.41 24.61 11.48
C MET A 5 5.94 24.55 11.35
N THR A 6 6.62 25.70 11.33
CA THR A 6 8.07 25.73 11.27
C THR A 6 8.69 25.20 12.58
N LYS A 7 8.14 25.60 13.73
CA LYS A 7 8.59 25.11 15.06
C LYS A 7 8.35 23.60 15.26
N GLU A 8 7.32 23.02 14.63
CA GLU A 8 7.07 21.59 14.71
C GLU A 8 8.15 20.77 13.99
N VAL A 9 8.69 21.28 12.89
CA VAL A 9 9.60 20.52 12.00
C VAL A 9 11.07 20.90 12.15
N LEU A 10 11.38 22.05 12.77
CA LEU A 10 12.75 22.47 13.07
C LEU A 10 13.00 22.34 14.57
N THR A 11 14.11 21.70 14.93
CA THR A 11 14.59 21.64 16.30
C THR A 11 15.41 22.91 16.64
N ASP A 12 15.56 23.23 17.93
CA ASP A 12 16.29 24.42 18.39
C ASP A 12 17.78 24.37 17.98
N ASP A 13 18.34 23.18 17.81
CA ASP A 13 19.69 22.93 17.33
C ASP A 13 19.84 22.84 15.80
N GLY A 14 18.78 23.19 15.06
CA GLY A 14 18.80 23.36 13.60
C GLY A 14 18.53 22.12 12.76
N TRP A 15 18.09 21.01 13.36
CA TRP A 15 17.70 19.82 12.60
C TRP A 15 16.29 19.95 12.03
N PHE A 16 16.11 19.39 10.82
CA PHE A 16 14.79 19.29 10.18
C PHE A 16 14.23 17.88 10.36
N LYS A 17 13.06 17.78 11.00
CA LYS A 17 12.31 16.54 11.16
C LYS A 17 11.56 16.25 9.87
N THR A 18 12.04 15.30 9.07
CA THR A 18 11.45 14.94 7.77
C THR A 18 10.10 14.23 7.92
N GLY A 19 9.85 13.61 9.06
CA GLY A 19 8.71 12.72 9.30
C GLY A 19 8.88 11.34 8.63
N ASP A 20 10.08 11.06 8.12
CA ASP A 20 10.42 9.75 7.60
C ASP A 20 10.98 8.85 8.72
N LEU A 21 10.69 7.56 8.60
CA LEU A 21 11.22 6.51 9.48
C LEU A 21 12.33 5.74 8.77
N GLY A 22 13.39 5.44 9.49
CA GLY A 22 14.50 4.67 8.98
C GLY A 22 15.20 3.87 10.07
N VAL A 23 15.94 2.87 9.64
CA VAL A 23 16.81 2.05 10.49
C VAL A 23 18.23 2.23 10.06
N LEU A 24 19.10 2.59 11.01
CA LEU A 24 20.54 2.69 10.80
C LEU A 24 21.18 1.38 11.26
N ASP A 25 21.90 0.69 10.38
CA ASP A 25 22.63 -0.52 10.72
C ASP A 25 23.97 -0.21 11.39
N LYS A 26 24.66 -1.26 11.88
CA LYS A 26 25.97 -1.14 12.53
C LYS A 26 27.07 -0.61 11.60
N LYS A 27 26.87 -0.61 10.29
CA LYS A 27 27.79 -0.10 9.27
C LYS A 27 27.47 1.34 8.88
N GLY A 28 26.46 1.98 9.48
CA GLY A 28 26.01 3.32 9.14
C GLY A 28 25.13 3.39 7.91
N MET A 29 24.61 2.26 7.40
CA MET A 29 23.69 2.23 6.28
C MET A 29 22.28 2.54 6.75
N LEU A 30 21.67 3.58 6.18
CA LEU A 30 20.30 3.98 6.48
C LEU A 30 19.33 3.28 5.51
N THR A 31 18.38 2.54 6.07
CA THR A 31 17.26 1.95 5.34
C THR A 31 16.00 2.72 5.65
N HIS A 32 15.38 3.31 4.64
CA HIS A 32 14.09 3.99 4.75
C HIS A 32 12.97 2.96 4.95
N LYS A 33 12.09 3.20 5.95
CA LYS A 33 10.97 2.31 6.33
C LYS A 33 9.61 2.84 5.91
N GLY A 34 9.48 4.14 5.74
CA GLY A 34 8.23 4.80 5.38
C GLY A 34 8.02 6.11 6.12
N ARG A 35 6.79 6.59 6.13
CA ARG A 35 6.38 7.83 6.80
C ARG A 35 5.87 7.55 8.21
N LEU A 36 6.27 8.35 9.18
CA LEU A 36 5.75 8.27 10.56
C LEU A 36 4.22 8.38 10.60
N LYS A 37 3.62 9.28 9.81
CA LYS A 37 2.16 9.50 9.73
C LYS A 37 1.41 8.37 9.01
N SER A 38 2.11 7.53 8.26
CA SER A 38 1.52 6.38 7.54
C SER A 38 1.62 5.08 8.34
N MET A 39 2.42 5.07 9.40
CA MET A 39 2.61 3.89 10.24
C MET A 39 1.29 3.50 10.91
N ILE A 40 0.98 2.22 10.85
CA ILE A 40 -0.17 1.62 11.54
C ILE A 40 0.35 0.94 12.81
N VAL A 41 -0.35 1.17 13.92
CA VAL A 41 -0.06 0.47 15.17
C VAL A 41 -0.96 -0.76 15.24
N GLY A 42 -0.36 -1.93 15.19
CA GLY A 42 -1.10 -3.19 15.25
C GLY A 42 -1.71 -3.45 16.63
N PRO A 43 -2.60 -4.44 16.76
CA PRO A 43 -3.34 -4.73 17.99
C PRO A 43 -2.46 -5.06 19.20
N SER A 44 -1.26 -5.57 18.98
CA SER A 44 -0.28 -5.89 20.03
C SER A 44 0.75 -4.77 20.26
N GLY A 45 0.54 -3.57 19.67
CA GLY A 45 1.43 -2.42 19.77
C GLY A 45 2.63 -2.45 18.83
N GLU A 46 2.67 -3.37 17.87
CA GLU A 46 3.72 -3.43 16.87
C GLU A 46 3.55 -2.34 15.79
N ASN A 47 4.67 -1.84 15.31
CA ASN A 47 4.70 -0.86 14.22
C ASN A 47 4.65 -1.59 12.87
N ILE A 48 3.62 -1.30 12.09
CA ILE A 48 3.43 -1.82 10.74
C ILE A 48 3.69 -0.68 9.76
N TYR A 49 4.48 -0.96 8.74
CA TYR A 49 4.85 0.00 7.70
C TYR A 49 4.13 -0.34 6.39
N PRO A 50 3.00 0.30 6.09
CA PRO A 50 2.19 0.00 4.89
C PRO A 50 3.00 0.04 3.61
N GLU A 51 3.92 0.99 3.49
CA GLU A 51 4.74 1.19 2.29
C GLU A 51 5.67 0.00 1.99
N GLU A 52 6.08 -0.77 3.00
CA GLU A 52 6.84 -2.01 2.78
C GLU A 52 5.96 -3.08 2.11
N ILE A 53 4.73 -3.23 2.57
CA ILE A 53 3.76 -4.19 2.01
C ILE A 53 3.37 -3.77 0.60
N GLU A 54 3.06 -2.50 0.40
CA GLU A 54 2.72 -1.93 -0.91
C GLU A 54 3.83 -2.09 -1.94
N SER A 55 5.09 -1.96 -1.49
CA SER A 55 6.23 -2.17 -2.38
C SER A 55 6.34 -3.62 -2.87
N LEU A 56 5.78 -4.59 -2.15
CA LEU A 56 5.66 -5.98 -2.60
C LEU A 56 4.46 -6.16 -3.53
N ILE A 57 3.31 -5.57 -3.18
CA ILE A 57 2.08 -5.62 -3.98
C ILE A 57 2.32 -5.02 -5.37
N ASN A 58 2.95 -3.84 -5.43
CA ASN A 58 3.19 -3.11 -6.68
C ASN A 58 4.23 -3.78 -7.61
N LYS A 59 4.84 -4.89 -7.19
CA LYS A 59 5.68 -5.74 -8.07
C LYS A 59 4.91 -6.88 -8.70
N PHE A 60 3.68 -7.09 -8.28
CA PHE A 60 2.86 -8.17 -8.80
C PHE A 60 2.30 -7.80 -10.19
N GLU A 61 2.18 -8.80 -11.07
CA GLU A 61 1.70 -8.61 -12.43
C GLU A 61 0.29 -7.98 -12.43
N PHE A 62 0.03 -7.07 -13.34
CA PHE A 62 -1.22 -6.32 -13.50
C PHE A 62 -1.58 -5.37 -12.36
N VAL A 63 -0.73 -5.16 -11.38
CA VAL A 63 -0.94 -4.14 -10.34
C VAL A 63 -0.35 -2.81 -10.79
N GLU A 64 -1.16 -1.78 -10.90
CA GLU A 64 -0.68 -0.41 -11.16
C GLU A 64 -0.29 0.29 -9.86
N GLU A 65 -1.18 0.26 -8.88
CA GLU A 65 -1.00 0.96 -7.62
C GLU A 65 -1.73 0.25 -6.48
N SER A 66 -1.21 0.44 -5.28
CA SER A 66 -1.87 -0.07 -4.08
C SER A 66 -1.69 0.86 -2.88
N ILE A 67 -2.61 0.76 -1.93
CA ILE A 67 -2.45 1.28 -0.57
C ILE A 67 -2.92 0.25 0.43
N VAL A 68 -2.19 0.16 1.55
CA VAL A 68 -2.56 -0.68 2.69
C VAL A 68 -3.15 0.20 3.78
N ILE A 69 -4.32 -0.16 4.27
CA ILE A 69 -5.05 0.54 5.32
C ILE A 69 -5.45 -0.43 6.43
N GLU A 70 -5.76 0.13 7.59
CA GLU A 70 -6.39 -0.63 8.66
C GLU A 70 -7.92 -0.61 8.51
N ASP A 71 -8.54 -1.78 8.63
CA ASP A 71 -9.99 -1.95 8.72
C ASP A 71 -10.32 -2.84 9.93
N ARG A 72 -10.93 -2.26 10.96
CA ARG A 72 -11.40 -2.97 12.17
C ARG A 72 -10.34 -3.86 12.82
N GLY A 73 -9.13 -3.31 12.96
CA GLY A 73 -7.99 -4.02 13.56
C GLY A 73 -7.26 -5.00 12.65
N SER A 74 -7.63 -5.05 11.38
CA SER A 74 -7.00 -5.89 10.36
C SER A 74 -6.43 -5.03 9.22
N LEU A 75 -5.42 -5.54 8.53
CA LEU A 75 -4.87 -4.88 7.36
C LEU A 75 -5.59 -5.34 6.10
N VAL A 76 -5.97 -4.40 5.27
CA VAL A 76 -6.52 -4.66 3.93
C VAL A 76 -5.74 -3.84 2.89
N ALA A 77 -5.57 -4.40 1.70
CA ALA A 77 -4.97 -3.69 0.59
C ALA A 77 -6.05 -3.27 -0.41
N LEU A 78 -6.06 -2.00 -0.78
CA LEU A 78 -6.78 -1.51 -1.94
C LEU A 78 -5.82 -1.59 -3.11
N VAL A 79 -6.21 -2.28 -4.16
CA VAL A 79 -5.35 -2.52 -5.33
C VAL A 79 -6.06 -2.03 -6.58
N HIS A 80 -5.41 -1.17 -7.33
CA HIS A 80 -5.84 -0.76 -8.65
C HIS A 80 -5.11 -1.62 -9.69
N PHE A 81 -5.89 -2.43 -10.41
CA PHE A 81 -5.36 -3.32 -11.44
C PHE A 81 -5.37 -2.63 -12.82
N ASN A 82 -4.37 -2.94 -13.64
CA ASN A 82 -4.33 -2.58 -15.05
C ASN A 82 -5.28 -3.47 -15.84
N MET A 83 -6.53 -3.04 -15.93
CA MET A 83 -7.59 -3.80 -16.59
C MET A 83 -7.33 -3.99 -18.09
N GLU A 84 -6.73 -3.00 -18.76
CA GLU A 84 -6.42 -3.07 -20.18
C GLU A 84 -5.39 -4.17 -20.48
N GLU A 85 -4.32 -4.21 -19.70
CA GLU A 85 -3.27 -5.21 -19.83
C GLU A 85 -3.79 -6.61 -19.48
N LEU A 86 -4.62 -6.72 -18.44
CA LEU A 86 -5.26 -7.98 -18.03
C LEU A 86 -6.18 -8.52 -19.14
N GLU A 87 -7.03 -7.68 -19.73
CA GLU A 87 -7.90 -8.06 -20.84
C GLU A 87 -7.12 -8.50 -22.07
N GLN A 88 -6.07 -7.75 -22.42
CA GLN A 88 -5.22 -8.11 -23.55
C GLN A 88 -4.58 -9.48 -23.33
N LYS A 89 -4.03 -9.71 -22.15
CA LYS A 89 -3.38 -10.99 -21.79
C LYS A 89 -4.36 -12.16 -21.83
N LEU A 90 -5.58 -11.97 -21.34
CA LEU A 90 -6.63 -13.00 -21.42
C LEU A 90 -6.99 -13.35 -22.86
N LYS A 91 -7.15 -12.34 -23.73
CA LYS A 91 -7.43 -12.57 -25.17
C LYS A 91 -6.31 -13.33 -25.89
N GLU A 92 -5.06 -13.12 -25.48
CA GLU A 92 -3.90 -13.84 -26.03
C GLU A 92 -3.84 -15.31 -25.55
N LEU A 93 -4.24 -15.59 -24.31
CA LEU A 93 -4.08 -16.88 -23.68
C LEU A 93 -5.29 -17.84 -23.91
N THR A 94 -6.47 -17.28 -24.14
CA THR A 94 -7.70 -18.09 -24.29
C THR A 94 -8.50 -17.66 -25.51
N SER A 95 -8.72 -18.62 -26.43
CA SER A 95 -9.77 -18.51 -27.45
C SER A 95 -11.18 -18.79 -26.86
N ASP A 96 -11.28 -19.07 -25.57
CA ASP A 96 -12.51 -19.43 -24.91
C ASP A 96 -13.20 -18.19 -24.32
N ALA A 97 -14.29 -17.77 -24.94
CA ALA A 97 -15.10 -16.64 -24.52
C ALA A 97 -15.85 -16.84 -23.17
N SER A 98 -15.65 -18.01 -22.53
CA SER A 98 -16.31 -18.34 -21.27
C SER A 98 -15.55 -17.86 -20.02
N VAL A 99 -14.27 -17.48 -20.13
CA VAL A 99 -13.47 -16.96 -19.02
C VAL A 99 -13.86 -15.52 -18.75
N LYS A 100 -14.50 -15.28 -17.62
CA LYS A 100 -14.90 -13.93 -17.18
C LYS A 100 -13.71 -13.22 -16.54
N ILE A 101 -13.61 -11.92 -16.80
CA ILE A 101 -12.59 -11.05 -16.20
C ILE A 101 -12.70 -11.07 -14.67
N GLU A 102 -13.91 -11.07 -14.14
CA GLU A 102 -14.15 -11.12 -12.70
C GLU A 102 -13.55 -12.37 -12.04
N ASP A 103 -13.66 -13.54 -12.68
CA ASP A 103 -13.07 -14.78 -12.18
C ASP A 103 -11.54 -14.69 -12.14
N LYS A 104 -10.94 -14.06 -13.16
CA LYS A 104 -9.49 -13.86 -13.21
C LYS A 104 -8.99 -12.86 -12.17
N ILE A 105 -9.72 -11.78 -11.93
CA ILE A 105 -9.41 -10.84 -10.85
C ILE A 105 -9.49 -11.54 -9.49
N ALA A 106 -10.49 -12.39 -9.27
CA ALA A 106 -10.62 -13.16 -8.02
C ALA A 106 -9.43 -14.10 -7.81
N GLU A 107 -8.97 -14.79 -8.86
CA GLU A 107 -7.77 -15.62 -8.84
C GLU A 107 -6.53 -14.80 -8.51
N LEU A 108 -6.30 -13.69 -9.23
CA LEU A 108 -5.16 -12.80 -9.00
C LEU A 108 -5.13 -12.24 -7.57
N LYS A 109 -6.28 -11.89 -7.02
CA LYS A 109 -6.38 -11.41 -5.62
C LYS A 109 -5.99 -12.51 -4.63
N ALA A 110 -6.42 -13.75 -4.87
CA ALA A 110 -6.09 -14.88 -4.00
C ALA A 110 -4.58 -15.18 -4.05
N ASP A 111 -4.00 -15.23 -5.25
CA ASP A 111 -2.57 -15.47 -5.45
C ASP A 111 -1.72 -14.36 -4.84
N LEU A 112 -2.14 -13.10 -5.03
CA LEU A 112 -1.47 -11.94 -4.47
C LEU A 112 -1.53 -11.95 -2.93
N LEU A 113 -2.70 -12.26 -2.35
CA LEU A 113 -2.87 -12.35 -0.89
C LEU A 113 -1.97 -13.43 -0.28
N GLU A 114 -1.93 -14.61 -0.90
CA GLU A 114 -1.07 -15.71 -0.47
C GLU A 114 0.41 -15.33 -0.58
N TYR A 115 0.81 -14.79 -1.73
CA TYR A 115 2.19 -14.35 -1.97
C TYR A 115 2.64 -13.30 -0.92
N ILE A 116 1.87 -12.23 -0.73
CA ILE A 116 2.21 -11.18 0.25
C ILE A 116 2.29 -11.76 1.65
N ASN A 117 1.30 -12.55 2.06
CA ASN A 117 1.24 -13.16 3.39
C ASN A 117 2.36 -14.19 3.65
N SER A 118 2.99 -14.71 2.59
CA SER A 118 4.20 -15.55 2.71
C SER A 118 5.48 -14.75 2.91
N LYS A 119 5.50 -13.44 2.56
CA LYS A 119 6.68 -12.56 2.59
C LYS A 119 6.74 -11.63 3.79
N VAL A 120 5.61 -11.34 4.41
CA VAL A 120 5.52 -10.43 5.54
C VAL A 120 5.48 -11.19 6.88
N ASN A 121 5.79 -10.49 7.97
CA ASN A 121 5.66 -11.05 9.31
C ASN A 121 4.18 -11.23 9.71
N LYS A 122 3.94 -11.91 10.84
CA LYS A 122 2.58 -12.26 11.28
C LYS A 122 1.68 -11.04 11.50
N SER A 123 2.21 -9.94 12.03
CA SER A 123 1.46 -8.71 12.31
C SER A 123 1.19 -7.86 11.07
N SER A 124 1.93 -8.10 10.00
CA SER A 124 1.78 -7.38 8.73
C SER A 124 0.97 -8.14 7.69
N LYS A 125 0.35 -9.26 8.07
CA LYS A 125 -0.48 -10.04 7.15
C LYS A 125 -1.74 -9.30 6.77
N LEU A 126 -2.04 -9.31 5.48
CA LEU A 126 -3.29 -8.80 4.93
C LEU A 126 -4.42 -9.80 5.19
N GLN A 127 -5.58 -9.28 5.55
CA GLN A 127 -6.82 -10.05 5.66
C GLN A 127 -7.51 -10.18 4.31
N ASP A 128 -7.45 -9.12 3.51
CA ASP A 128 -8.18 -9.04 2.24
C ASP A 128 -7.48 -8.11 1.25
N ILE A 129 -7.79 -8.33 -0.04
CA ILE A 129 -7.45 -7.44 -1.15
C ILE A 129 -8.75 -6.96 -1.78
N ILE A 130 -8.95 -5.66 -1.77
CA ILE A 130 -10.12 -5.00 -2.35
C ILE A 130 -9.72 -4.43 -3.69
N ASP A 131 -10.42 -4.83 -4.76
CA ASP A 131 -10.29 -4.21 -6.07
C ASP A 131 -10.81 -2.77 -6.02
N TYR A 132 -9.93 -1.82 -6.36
CA TYR A 132 -10.25 -0.41 -6.40
C TYR A 132 -10.24 0.08 -7.85
N VAL A 133 -11.42 0.21 -8.43
CA VAL A 133 -11.61 0.41 -9.87
C VAL A 133 -11.07 1.76 -10.36
N GLU A 134 -11.19 2.82 -9.54
CA GLU A 134 -10.73 4.16 -9.93
C GLU A 134 -9.24 4.36 -9.61
N PRO A 135 -8.49 5.12 -10.43
CA PRO A 135 -7.13 5.52 -10.09
C PRO A 135 -7.08 6.33 -8.78
N PHE A 136 -6.07 6.08 -7.96
CA PHE A 136 -5.91 6.83 -6.70
C PHE A 136 -5.64 8.32 -6.94
N LYS A 137 -6.28 9.18 -6.15
CA LYS A 137 -6.03 10.63 -6.16
C LYS A 137 -4.63 10.92 -5.63
N LYS A 138 -3.85 11.68 -6.43
CA LYS A 138 -2.44 11.97 -6.15
C LYS A 138 -2.19 13.44 -5.86
N THR A 139 -1.06 13.70 -5.22
CA THR A 139 -0.49 15.04 -5.09
C THR A 139 0.17 15.46 -6.40
N ALA A 140 0.57 16.75 -6.50
CA ALA A 140 1.35 17.24 -7.63
C ALA A 140 2.72 16.51 -7.80
N THR A 141 3.22 15.86 -6.75
CA THR A 141 4.43 15.03 -6.76
C THR A 141 4.15 13.55 -6.97
N ASN A 142 2.99 13.21 -7.52
CA ASN A 142 2.56 11.85 -7.87
C ASN A 142 2.47 10.86 -6.69
N LYS A 143 2.24 11.35 -5.46
CA LYS A 143 2.04 10.50 -4.27
C LYS A 143 0.56 10.35 -3.97
N ILE A 144 0.10 9.13 -3.67
CA ILE A 144 -1.29 8.86 -3.30
C ILE A 144 -1.67 9.64 -2.04
N LYS A 145 -2.81 10.31 -2.07
CA LYS A 145 -3.38 11.03 -0.92
C LYS A 145 -4.08 10.06 0.02
N ARG A 146 -3.31 9.29 0.79
CA ARG A 146 -3.80 8.22 1.69
C ARG A 146 -4.97 8.62 2.58
N TYR A 147 -5.00 9.86 3.07
CA TYR A 147 -6.04 10.36 3.96
C TYR A 147 -7.45 10.39 3.35
N LEU A 148 -7.56 10.20 2.04
CA LEU A 148 -8.85 10.09 1.34
C LEU A 148 -9.44 8.67 1.36
N TYR A 149 -8.66 7.67 1.76
CA TYR A 149 -9.04 6.27 1.67
C TYR A 149 -9.14 5.67 3.07
N LYS A 150 -10.38 5.59 3.56
CA LYS A 150 -10.71 4.94 4.82
C LYS A 150 -11.56 3.71 4.54
N ALA A 151 -11.39 2.66 5.33
CA ALA A 151 -12.15 1.42 5.18
C ALA A 151 -13.67 1.62 5.20
N GLU A 152 -14.14 2.59 5.99
CA GLU A 152 -15.56 2.94 6.10
C GLU A 152 -16.19 3.47 4.80
N ASP A 153 -15.37 4.07 3.92
CA ASP A 153 -15.83 4.69 2.67
C ASP A 153 -15.78 3.72 1.48
N ILE A 154 -15.07 2.61 1.62
CA ILE A 154 -14.77 1.68 0.51
C ILE A 154 -15.73 0.50 0.46
N ARG A 155 -16.37 0.18 1.59
CA ARG A 155 -17.35 -0.92 1.70
C ARG A 155 -18.80 -0.48 1.47
N LYS A 156 -19.00 0.74 0.95
CA LYS A 156 -20.32 1.24 0.51
C LYS A 156 -20.57 0.84 -0.93
#